data_7cc2c76ad892c735f0296cee79129848
#
_entry.id   7cc2c76ad892c735f0296cee79129848
#
_cell.length_a   1.000
_cell.length_b   1.000
_cell.length_c   1.000
_cell.angle_alpha   90.00
_cell.angle_beta   90.00
_cell.angle_gamma   90.00
#
_symmetry.space_group_name_H-M   'P 1'
#
loop_
_entity.id
_entity.type
_entity.pdbx_description
1 polymer ?
#
loop_
_entity_poly.entity_id
_entity_poly.type
_entity_poly.pdbx_seq_one_letter_code
_entity_poly.pdbx_strand_id
1 'polypeptide(L)'
;IGPKDPLARSEKNAAIIKRSGCIVSFGENKITGEKGCAVLTAKQRVDCVKHLEDKGFKGICFLDDAFQYYRLKKNIDIVVLDYGDPFSNGLTFPAGAMRDRLARLEEADVVIISKCPPEKRLREKKVEMIKSICRKYSFTGNFYESGIEIKGLYSIKEEKAVSAKELKSRRAYLISAVADNKSVSAAAGALAKAGGFSYFSEGFIDHAGYREAMQREILRKAASLGADFIITTFKDAVKLRRDIFEEMPLYAILSDAWIENESGLVNEIKKKYETFSAGKSLK
;
A
#
# COMPACT_ATOMS: atom_id res chain seq x y z
N ILE A 1 -3.94 -3.44 14.76
CA ILE A 1 -5.29 -2.90 14.97
C ILE A 1 -5.53 -2.01 13.74
N GLY A 2 -6.29 -2.53 12.75
CA GLY A 2 -6.64 -1.76 11.53
C GLY A 2 -7.59 -0.60 11.84
N PRO A 3 -7.80 0.32 10.89
CA PRO A 3 -8.69 1.45 11.10
C PRO A 3 -10.07 0.96 11.52
N LYS A 4 -10.64 1.61 12.52
CA LYS A 4 -11.97 1.29 13.06
C LYS A 4 -13.08 1.53 12.03
N ASP A 5 -12.77 2.23 10.93
CA ASP A 5 -13.71 2.53 9.85
C ASP A 5 -13.36 1.73 8.57
N PRO A 6 -14.16 0.71 8.22
CA PRO A 6 -13.99 -0.05 6.98
C PRO A 6 -14.14 0.80 5.71
N LEU A 7 -14.96 1.88 5.76
CA LEU A 7 -15.17 2.77 4.62
C LEU A 7 -13.90 3.54 4.27
N ALA A 8 -13.20 4.12 5.25
CA ALA A 8 -11.96 4.84 5.02
C ALA A 8 -10.85 3.96 4.42
N ARG A 9 -10.83 2.65 4.77
CA ARG A 9 -9.90 1.69 4.16
C ARG A 9 -10.27 1.36 2.72
N SER A 10 -11.56 1.25 2.42
CA SER A 10 -12.05 0.97 1.07
C SER A 10 -11.85 2.15 0.14
N GLU A 11 -12.11 3.39 0.59
CA GLU A 11 -11.85 4.61 -0.18
C GLU A 11 -10.38 4.75 -0.56
N LYS A 12 -9.46 4.41 0.36
CA LYS A 12 -8.02 4.39 0.09
C LYS A 12 -7.66 3.38 -1.00
N ASN A 13 -8.14 2.15 -0.88
CA ASN A 13 -7.85 1.10 -1.85
C ASN A 13 -8.44 1.45 -3.22
N ALA A 14 -9.61 2.05 -3.25
CA ALA A 14 -10.23 2.53 -4.45
C ALA A 14 -9.50 3.69 -5.13
N ALA A 15 -8.99 4.65 -4.37
CA ALA A 15 -8.19 5.72 -4.94
C ALA A 15 -6.93 5.18 -5.63
N ILE A 16 -6.30 4.13 -5.04
CA ILE A 16 -5.15 3.44 -5.63
C ILE A 16 -5.56 2.69 -6.91
N ILE A 17 -6.67 1.96 -6.87
CA ILE A 17 -7.14 1.16 -8.01
C ILE A 17 -7.64 2.07 -9.14
N LYS A 18 -8.38 3.15 -8.83
CA LYS A 18 -8.84 4.14 -9.81
C LYS A 18 -7.67 4.74 -10.59
N ARG A 19 -6.54 4.96 -9.92
CA ARG A 19 -5.32 5.44 -10.55
C ARG A 19 -4.72 4.44 -11.55
N SER A 20 -4.88 3.14 -11.33
CA SER A 20 -4.45 2.10 -12.28
C SER A 20 -5.40 1.91 -13.48
N GLY A 21 -6.39 2.79 -13.65
CA GLY A 21 -7.34 2.76 -14.76
C GLY A 21 -8.51 1.80 -14.55
N CYS A 22 -8.64 1.21 -13.35
CA CYS A 22 -9.81 0.41 -12.98
C CYS A 22 -10.90 1.30 -12.40
N ILE A 23 -12.15 1.08 -12.77
CA ILE A 23 -13.31 1.74 -12.16
C ILE A 23 -13.63 1.02 -10.85
N VAL A 24 -13.72 1.79 -9.78
CA VAL A 24 -14.04 1.28 -8.46
C VAL A 24 -15.36 1.86 -8.00
N SER A 25 -16.27 1.03 -7.59
CA SER A 25 -17.50 1.43 -6.97
C SER A 25 -17.56 0.97 -5.52
N PHE A 26 -18.08 1.84 -4.68
CA PHE A 26 -18.28 1.59 -3.26
C PHE A 26 -19.75 1.30 -2.96
N GLY A 27 -19.99 0.47 -2.00
CA GLY A 27 -21.28 0.21 -1.40
C GLY A 27 -21.37 -1.20 -0.86
N GLU A 28 -22.09 -1.36 0.22
CA GLU A 28 -22.51 -2.69 0.65
C GLU A 28 -23.25 -3.34 -0.54
N ASN A 29 -22.69 -4.45 -1.04
CA ASN A 29 -23.30 -5.27 -2.09
C ASN A 29 -23.40 -4.69 -3.50
N LYS A 30 -22.60 -3.70 -3.91
CA LYS A 30 -22.53 -3.27 -5.30
C LYS A 30 -21.22 -3.68 -5.97
N ILE A 31 -21.32 -4.53 -7.01
CA ILE A 31 -20.26 -4.78 -7.97
C ILE A 31 -20.57 -3.85 -9.15
N THR A 32 -19.77 -2.81 -9.33
CA THR A 32 -19.85 -1.97 -10.53
C THR A 32 -18.43 -1.73 -11.04
N GLY A 33 -18.19 -2.06 -12.29
CA GLY A 33 -16.93 -1.76 -12.95
C GLY A 33 -17.00 -2.12 -14.41
N GLU A 34 -16.75 -1.18 -15.27
CA GLU A 34 -16.69 -1.40 -16.73
C GLU A 34 -15.39 -2.08 -17.20
N LYS A 35 -14.40 -2.29 -16.32
CA LYS A 35 -13.14 -2.98 -16.63
C LYS A 35 -12.75 -4.05 -15.60
N GLY A 36 -13.72 -4.71 -15.01
CA GLY A 36 -13.49 -5.98 -14.32
C GLY A 36 -12.78 -5.92 -12.95
N CYS A 37 -12.66 -4.76 -12.32
CA CYS A 37 -12.11 -4.67 -10.96
C CYS A 37 -13.10 -4.03 -10.00
N ALA A 38 -13.37 -4.70 -8.87
CA ALA A 38 -14.24 -4.19 -7.82
C ALA A 38 -13.57 -4.30 -6.44
N VAL A 39 -13.87 -3.37 -5.54
CA VAL A 39 -13.48 -3.45 -4.14
C VAL A 39 -14.73 -3.69 -3.31
N LEU A 40 -14.69 -4.76 -2.51
CA LEU A 40 -15.76 -5.08 -1.59
C LEU A 40 -15.27 -4.95 -0.15
N THR A 41 -16.15 -4.46 0.70
CA THR A 41 -15.90 -4.39 2.14
C THR A 41 -17.09 -4.96 2.88
N ALA A 42 -16.82 -5.77 3.89
CA ALA A 42 -17.82 -6.27 4.81
C ALA A 42 -17.22 -6.44 6.20
N LYS A 43 -18.07 -6.59 7.20
CA LYS A 43 -17.63 -6.90 8.57
C LYS A 43 -16.83 -8.20 8.62
N GLN A 44 -17.19 -9.17 7.79
CA GLN A 44 -16.46 -10.42 7.62
C GLN A 44 -16.16 -10.64 6.13
N ARG A 45 -14.91 -11.01 5.80
CA ARG A 45 -14.49 -11.25 4.41
C ARG A 45 -15.27 -12.38 3.73
N VAL A 46 -15.74 -13.37 4.50
CA VAL A 46 -16.56 -14.46 3.99
C VAL A 46 -17.86 -13.95 3.37
N ASP A 47 -18.43 -12.87 3.89
CA ASP A 47 -19.67 -12.31 3.36
C ASP A 47 -19.46 -11.68 1.96
N CYS A 48 -18.28 -11.09 1.73
CA CYS A 48 -17.91 -10.60 0.41
C CYS A 48 -17.79 -11.75 -0.61
N VAL A 49 -17.16 -12.86 -0.21
CA VAL A 49 -16.97 -14.01 -1.10
C VAL A 49 -18.31 -14.66 -1.43
N LYS A 50 -19.17 -14.89 -0.45
CA LYS A 50 -20.54 -15.41 -0.68
C LYS A 50 -21.32 -14.52 -1.64
N HIS A 51 -21.25 -13.19 -1.44
CA HIS A 51 -21.92 -12.26 -2.35
C HIS A 51 -21.40 -12.38 -3.78
N LEU A 52 -20.09 -12.57 -3.98
CA LEU A 52 -19.51 -12.79 -5.30
C LEU A 52 -19.98 -14.12 -5.91
N GLU A 53 -20.05 -15.18 -5.13
CA GLU A 53 -20.56 -16.49 -5.54
C GLU A 53 -22.03 -16.39 -5.98
N ASP A 54 -22.88 -15.76 -5.17
CA ASP A 54 -24.31 -15.55 -5.47
C ASP A 54 -24.53 -14.73 -6.75
N LYS A 55 -23.59 -13.86 -7.12
CA LYS A 55 -23.59 -13.10 -8.38
C LYS A 55 -22.94 -13.82 -9.54
N GLY A 56 -22.50 -15.06 -9.36
CA GLY A 56 -21.85 -15.84 -10.40
C GLY A 56 -20.49 -15.26 -10.85
N PHE A 57 -19.77 -14.55 -9.97
CA PHE A 57 -18.48 -13.97 -10.30
C PHE A 57 -17.46 -15.06 -10.65
N LYS A 58 -16.83 -14.88 -11.81
CA LYS A 58 -15.76 -15.76 -12.29
C LYS A 58 -14.49 -14.92 -12.45
N GLY A 59 -13.68 -14.86 -11.43
CA GLY A 59 -12.46 -14.07 -11.44
C GLY A 59 -11.59 -14.32 -10.23
N ILE A 60 -10.51 -13.55 -10.11
CA ILE A 60 -9.57 -13.65 -9.00
C ILE A 60 -9.97 -12.67 -7.90
N CYS A 61 -10.06 -13.16 -6.67
CA CYS A 61 -10.29 -12.35 -5.48
C CYS A 61 -8.98 -12.14 -4.71
N PHE A 62 -8.58 -10.89 -4.53
CA PHE A 62 -7.47 -10.53 -3.65
C PHE A 62 -7.99 -10.16 -2.26
N LEU A 63 -7.55 -10.90 -1.27
CA LEU A 63 -7.88 -10.65 0.14
C LEU A 63 -6.76 -9.84 0.80
N ASP A 64 -7.02 -8.57 1.10
CA ASP A 64 -6.05 -7.70 1.78
C ASP A 64 -5.87 -8.12 3.24
N ASP A 65 -4.60 -8.31 3.67
CA ASP A 65 -4.20 -8.67 5.04
C ASP A 65 -4.92 -9.93 5.56
N ALA A 66 -4.88 -11.02 4.77
CA ALA A 66 -5.70 -12.19 5.02
C ALA A 66 -4.93 -13.48 5.31
N PHE A 67 -3.61 -13.44 5.47
CA PHE A 67 -2.83 -14.65 5.78
C PHE A 67 -3.33 -15.35 7.05
N GLN A 68 -3.73 -14.58 8.06
CA GLN A 68 -4.31 -15.07 9.32
C GLN A 68 -5.82 -15.30 9.28
N TYR A 69 -6.47 -15.15 8.11
CA TYR A 69 -7.92 -15.34 8.01
C TYR A 69 -8.27 -16.77 7.61
N TYR A 70 -8.50 -17.61 8.60
CA TYR A 70 -8.74 -19.07 8.42
C TYR A 70 -10.15 -19.46 8.00
N ARG A 71 -11.10 -18.50 8.01
CA ARG A 71 -12.49 -18.78 7.64
C ARG A 71 -12.73 -18.97 6.15
N LEU A 72 -11.75 -18.64 5.32
CA LEU A 72 -11.78 -18.85 3.87
C LEU A 72 -10.58 -19.70 3.48
N LYS A 73 -10.83 -20.73 2.69
CA LYS A 73 -9.76 -21.45 1.99
C LYS A 73 -9.25 -20.56 0.88
N LYS A 74 -7.97 -20.30 0.87
CA LYS A 74 -7.28 -19.52 -0.15
C LYS A 74 -6.58 -20.44 -1.12
N ASN A 75 -6.50 -20.05 -2.39
CA ASN A 75 -5.85 -20.85 -3.42
C ASN A 75 -4.35 -20.54 -3.51
N ILE A 76 -3.97 -19.34 -3.07
CA ILE A 76 -2.58 -18.90 -2.98
C ILE A 76 -2.44 -17.98 -1.78
N ASP A 77 -1.43 -18.22 -0.97
CA ASP A 77 -1.04 -17.37 0.15
C ASP A 77 0.28 -16.65 -0.18
N ILE A 78 0.21 -15.32 -0.24
CA ILE A 78 1.35 -14.46 -0.50
C ILE A 78 1.72 -13.73 0.79
N VAL A 79 2.91 -13.98 1.31
CA VAL A 79 3.46 -13.27 2.48
C VAL A 79 4.37 -12.16 2.02
N VAL A 80 4.21 -10.96 2.60
CA VAL A 80 5.06 -9.81 2.31
C VAL A 80 5.95 -9.54 3.51
N LEU A 81 7.27 -9.57 3.29
CA LEU A 81 8.29 -9.26 4.30
C LEU A 81 8.89 -7.89 4.01
N ASP A 82 9.09 -7.08 5.05
CA ASP A 82 9.78 -5.80 4.92
C ASP A 82 11.30 -6.04 4.84
N TYR A 83 11.95 -5.58 3.77
CA TYR A 83 13.39 -5.69 3.62
C TYR A 83 14.15 -5.05 4.79
N GLY A 84 13.65 -3.94 5.32
CA GLY A 84 14.28 -3.21 6.44
C GLY A 84 14.32 -4.03 7.72
N ASP A 85 13.18 -4.66 8.06
CA ASP A 85 12.97 -5.44 9.28
C ASP A 85 12.03 -6.63 9.00
N PRO A 86 12.53 -7.70 8.35
CA PRO A 86 11.68 -8.80 7.86
C PRO A 86 11.10 -9.68 8.97
N PHE A 87 11.77 -9.78 10.09
CA PHE A 87 11.44 -10.74 11.16
C PHE A 87 11.39 -10.11 12.55
N SER A 88 11.61 -8.80 12.66
CA SER A 88 11.69 -8.10 13.94
C SER A 88 12.62 -8.84 14.93
N ASN A 89 12.19 -9.06 16.16
CA ASN A 89 12.92 -9.87 17.14
C ASN A 89 12.58 -11.38 17.07
N GLY A 90 11.86 -11.83 16.04
CA GLY A 90 11.45 -13.24 15.86
C GLY A 90 10.26 -13.66 16.72
N LEU A 91 9.71 -12.76 17.53
CA LEU A 91 8.63 -13.05 18.45
C LEU A 91 7.32 -12.37 18.02
N THR A 92 6.20 -13.04 18.33
CA THR A 92 4.86 -12.48 18.10
C THR A 92 4.42 -11.61 19.28
N PHE A 93 3.41 -10.76 19.04
CA PHE A 93 2.79 -9.97 20.08
C PHE A 93 2.35 -10.85 21.29
N PRO A 94 2.54 -10.42 22.57
CA PRO A 94 3.04 -9.11 23.00
C PRO A 94 4.58 -9.02 23.10
N ALA A 95 5.31 -10.13 22.97
CA ALA A 95 6.78 -10.16 23.16
C ALA A 95 7.57 -9.58 21.97
N GLY A 96 6.94 -9.46 20.82
CA GLY A 96 7.53 -8.89 19.61
C GLY A 96 6.50 -8.28 18.66
N ALA A 97 6.98 -7.77 17.52
CA ALA A 97 6.17 -7.06 16.54
C ALA A 97 5.64 -7.96 15.42
N MET A 98 6.02 -9.23 15.38
CA MET A 98 5.55 -10.13 14.33
C MET A 98 4.06 -10.41 14.50
N ARG A 99 3.35 -10.41 13.37
CA ARG A 99 1.91 -10.73 13.33
C ARG A 99 1.63 -12.22 13.48
N ASP A 100 2.60 -13.07 13.09
CA ASP A 100 2.46 -14.51 13.15
C ASP A 100 3.84 -15.18 13.37
N ARG A 101 3.83 -16.47 13.75
CA ARG A 101 5.06 -17.23 13.95
C ARG A 101 5.76 -17.54 12.62
N LEU A 102 7.09 -17.52 12.62
CA LEU A 102 7.89 -17.83 11.44
C LEU A 102 7.61 -19.24 10.88
N ALA A 103 7.28 -20.20 11.73
CA ALA A 103 6.90 -21.56 11.30
C ALA A 103 5.75 -21.55 10.28
N ARG A 104 4.87 -20.56 10.31
CA ARG A 104 3.79 -20.48 9.34
C ARG A 104 4.20 -20.08 7.93
N LEU A 105 5.48 -19.75 7.72
CA LEU A 105 6.00 -19.55 6.36
C LEU A 105 5.89 -20.84 5.51
N GLU A 106 5.84 -22.03 6.13
CA GLU A 106 5.61 -23.29 5.42
C GLU A 106 4.26 -23.34 4.67
N GLU A 107 3.27 -22.57 5.14
CA GLU A 107 1.94 -22.49 4.53
C GLU A 107 1.88 -21.51 3.35
N ALA A 108 2.88 -20.65 3.20
CA ALA A 108 2.90 -19.66 2.14
C ALA A 108 3.34 -20.26 0.79
N ASP A 109 2.70 -19.84 -0.27
CA ASP A 109 3.07 -20.20 -1.65
C ASP A 109 4.16 -19.27 -2.20
N VAL A 110 4.08 -17.99 -1.84
CA VAL A 110 4.97 -16.94 -2.34
C VAL A 110 5.41 -16.04 -1.20
N VAL A 111 6.67 -15.65 -1.21
CA VAL A 111 7.20 -14.59 -0.36
C VAL A 111 7.65 -13.41 -1.23
N ILE A 112 7.11 -12.22 -0.96
CA ILE A 112 7.56 -10.97 -1.57
C ILE A 112 8.39 -10.21 -0.54
N ILE A 113 9.67 -9.98 -0.84
CA ILE A 113 10.53 -9.11 -0.04
C ILE A 113 10.33 -7.67 -0.54
N SER A 114 9.62 -6.87 0.24
CA SER A 114 9.20 -5.53 -0.13
C SER A 114 10.15 -4.44 0.39
N LYS A 115 10.02 -3.22 -0.16
CA LYS A 115 10.85 -2.06 0.17
C LYS A 115 12.36 -2.29 -0.10
N CYS A 116 12.67 -3.15 -1.04
CA CYS A 116 14.04 -3.36 -1.49
C CYS A 116 14.60 -2.08 -2.13
N PRO A 117 15.89 -1.75 -1.92
CA PRO A 117 16.58 -0.77 -2.73
C PRO A 117 16.53 -1.15 -4.22
N PRO A 118 16.41 -0.18 -5.15
CA PRO A 118 16.35 -0.47 -6.58
C PRO A 118 17.65 -1.12 -7.12
N GLU A 119 18.79 -0.76 -6.53
CA GLU A 119 20.09 -1.27 -6.95
C GLU A 119 20.32 -2.69 -6.40
N LYS A 120 20.40 -3.66 -7.30
CA LYS A 120 20.56 -5.08 -6.96
C LYS A 120 21.77 -5.35 -6.04
N ARG A 121 22.90 -4.72 -6.34
CA ARG A 121 24.13 -4.88 -5.56
C ARG A 121 23.96 -4.53 -4.08
N LEU A 122 23.12 -3.54 -3.76
CA LEU A 122 22.90 -3.12 -2.37
C LEU A 122 22.00 -4.09 -1.59
N ARG A 123 21.11 -4.80 -2.27
CA ARG A 123 20.13 -5.66 -1.62
C ARG A 123 20.48 -7.14 -1.60
N GLU A 124 21.30 -7.62 -2.55
CA GLU A 124 21.54 -9.03 -2.82
C GLU A 124 21.93 -9.83 -1.56
N LYS A 125 22.94 -9.39 -0.81
CA LYS A 125 23.40 -10.08 0.39
C LYS A 125 22.30 -10.22 1.46
N LYS A 126 21.52 -9.17 1.71
CA LYS A 126 20.44 -9.19 2.71
C LYS A 126 19.25 -10.00 2.23
N VAL A 127 18.93 -9.94 0.95
CA VAL A 127 17.88 -10.76 0.33
C VAL A 127 18.21 -12.26 0.46
N GLU A 128 19.44 -12.67 0.16
CA GLU A 128 19.85 -14.06 0.32
C GLU A 128 19.81 -14.51 1.80
N MET A 129 20.17 -13.65 2.73
CA MET A 129 19.99 -13.93 4.16
C MET A 129 18.51 -14.15 4.52
N ILE A 130 17.61 -13.29 4.04
CA ILE A 130 16.16 -13.43 4.28
C ILE A 130 15.65 -14.73 3.71
N LYS A 131 16.00 -15.06 2.44
CA LYS A 131 15.64 -16.31 1.79
C LYS A 131 16.13 -17.52 2.58
N SER A 132 17.38 -17.49 3.04
CA SER A 132 17.97 -18.57 3.86
C SER A 132 17.18 -18.78 5.16
N ILE A 133 16.77 -17.71 5.84
CA ILE A 133 15.95 -17.82 7.06
C ILE A 133 14.58 -18.41 6.72
N CYS A 134 13.89 -17.96 5.68
CA CYS A 134 12.60 -18.53 5.28
C CYS A 134 12.72 -20.04 4.97
N ARG A 135 13.78 -20.45 4.29
CA ARG A 135 14.04 -21.89 4.01
C ARG A 135 14.24 -22.72 5.28
N LYS A 136 14.86 -22.17 6.33
CA LYS A 136 14.97 -22.84 7.65
C LYS A 136 13.60 -23.09 8.30
N TYR A 137 12.59 -22.27 7.97
CA TYR A 137 11.20 -22.44 8.40
C TYR A 137 10.35 -23.16 7.34
N SER A 138 10.95 -24.07 6.59
CA SER A 138 10.28 -24.97 5.63
C SER A 138 9.53 -24.27 4.49
N PHE A 139 9.80 -22.98 4.22
CA PHE A 139 9.25 -22.33 3.05
C PHE A 139 9.85 -22.92 1.77
N THR A 140 8.99 -23.44 0.90
CA THR A 140 9.39 -24.10 -0.36
C THR A 140 9.00 -23.33 -1.62
N GLY A 141 8.15 -22.28 -1.47
CA GLY A 141 7.64 -21.47 -2.58
C GLY A 141 8.66 -20.53 -3.23
N ASN A 142 8.19 -19.66 -4.08
CA ASN A 142 9.02 -18.70 -4.81
C ASN A 142 9.20 -17.39 -4.05
N PHE A 143 10.33 -16.73 -4.31
CA PHE A 143 10.63 -15.40 -3.81
C PHE A 143 10.55 -14.37 -4.93
N TYR A 144 9.98 -13.22 -4.62
CA TYR A 144 10.01 -12.04 -5.47
C TYR A 144 10.53 -10.84 -4.67
N GLU A 145 11.27 -9.98 -5.33
CA GLU A 145 11.79 -8.74 -4.74
C GLU A 145 10.94 -7.57 -5.24
N SER A 146 10.60 -6.66 -4.36
CA SER A 146 9.78 -5.50 -4.68
C SER A 146 10.32 -4.26 -3.98
N GLY A 147 10.15 -3.13 -4.60
CA GLY A 147 10.49 -1.83 -4.01
C GLY A 147 9.51 -0.75 -4.45
N ILE A 148 9.76 0.45 -3.98
CA ILE A 148 8.97 1.63 -4.31
C ILE A 148 9.86 2.60 -5.07
N GLU A 149 9.39 3.07 -6.21
CA GLU A 149 10.03 4.12 -6.99
C GLU A 149 9.21 5.40 -6.88
N ILE A 150 9.86 6.49 -6.51
CA ILE A 150 9.21 7.81 -6.47
C ILE A 150 9.21 8.38 -7.88
N LYS A 151 8.01 8.61 -8.42
CA LYS A 151 7.80 9.11 -9.79
C LYS A 151 7.63 10.62 -9.85
N GLY A 152 7.31 11.27 -8.72
CA GLY A 152 7.06 12.70 -8.69
C GLY A 152 5.98 13.09 -7.70
N LEU A 153 5.19 14.08 -8.05
CA LEU A 153 4.07 14.59 -7.30
C LEU A 153 2.77 14.45 -8.11
N TYR A 154 1.65 14.37 -7.43
CA TYR A 154 0.32 14.35 -8.04
C TYR A 154 -0.51 15.49 -7.44
N SER A 155 -0.96 16.41 -8.30
CA SER A 155 -1.87 17.48 -7.89
C SER A 155 -3.25 16.91 -7.57
N ILE A 156 -3.70 17.10 -6.33
CA ILE A 156 -5.04 16.62 -5.90
C ILE A 156 -6.14 17.46 -6.55
N LYS A 157 -5.89 18.76 -6.79
CA LYS A 157 -6.85 19.68 -7.42
C LYS A 157 -6.99 19.41 -8.92
N GLU A 158 -5.86 19.27 -9.60
CA GLU A 158 -5.84 19.14 -11.06
C GLU A 158 -5.93 17.67 -11.53
N GLU A 159 -5.88 16.74 -10.59
CA GLU A 159 -5.93 15.27 -10.84
C GLU A 159 -4.90 14.79 -11.86
N LYS A 160 -3.70 15.39 -11.86
CA LYS A 160 -2.60 15.03 -12.77
C LYS A 160 -1.24 14.92 -12.07
N ALA A 161 -0.33 14.20 -12.72
CA ALA A 161 1.08 14.18 -12.31
C ALA A 161 1.73 15.54 -12.58
N VAL A 162 2.58 15.98 -11.65
CA VAL A 162 3.32 17.25 -11.69
C VAL A 162 4.79 16.96 -11.50
N SER A 163 5.63 17.57 -12.31
CA SER A 163 7.07 17.49 -12.13
C SER A 163 7.50 18.28 -10.89
N ALA A 164 8.37 17.71 -10.06
CA ALA A 164 8.93 18.43 -8.93
C ALA A 164 9.65 19.75 -9.34
N LYS A 165 10.16 19.81 -10.57
CA LYS A 165 10.82 21.02 -11.13
C LYS A 165 9.89 22.21 -11.31
N GLU A 166 8.58 21.98 -11.47
CA GLU A 166 7.58 23.04 -11.57
C GLU A 166 7.39 23.81 -10.25
N LEU A 167 7.87 23.23 -9.16
CA LEU A 167 7.79 23.81 -7.82
C LEU A 167 9.10 24.46 -7.34
N LYS A 168 10.03 24.74 -8.27
CA LYS A 168 11.34 25.32 -7.98
C LYS A 168 11.19 26.63 -7.18
N SER A 169 12.07 26.81 -6.22
CA SER A 169 12.16 28.00 -5.32
C SER A 169 10.94 28.22 -4.42
N ARG A 170 9.99 27.28 -4.37
CA ARG A 170 8.83 27.31 -3.48
C ARG A 170 9.13 26.57 -2.16
N ARG A 171 8.26 26.70 -1.20
CA ARG A 171 8.34 26.02 0.11
C ARG A 171 7.16 25.09 0.30
N ALA A 172 7.46 23.85 0.68
CA ALA A 172 6.45 22.85 0.99
C ALA A 172 6.26 22.67 2.49
N TYR A 173 5.07 22.28 2.89
CA TYR A 173 4.82 21.68 4.20
C TYR A 173 4.45 20.22 4.02
N LEU A 174 5.32 19.31 4.46
CA LEU A 174 5.09 17.86 4.40
C LEU A 174 4.31 17.42 5.63
N ILE A 175 3.17 16.79 5.38
CA ILE A 175 2.36 16.15 6.43
C ILE A 175 2.16 14.68 6.11
N SER A 176 2.27 13.81 7.11
CA SER A 176 1.96 12.40 6.96
C SER A 176 1.52 11.74 8.27
N ALA A 177 0.57 10.82 8.17
CA ALA A 177 0.08 9.99 9.26
C ALA A 177 0.17 8.51 8.85
N VAL A 178 1.37 8.08 8.52
CA VAL A 178 1.69 6.70 8.18
C VAL A 178 2.72 6.14 9.16
N ALA A 179 2.73 4.83 9.35
CA ALA A 179 3.66 4.17 10.28
C ALA A 179 5.13 4.46 9.95
N ASP A 180 5.48 4.59 8.67
CA ASP A 180 6.83 4.84 8.20
C ASP A 180 7.01 6.29 7.72
N ASN A 181 6.95 7.23 8.65
CA ASN A 181 7.17 8.65 8.37
C ASN A 181 8.60 8.95 7.86
N LYS A 182 9.59 8.11 8.20
CA LYS A 182 10.97 8.29 7.74
C LYS A 182 11.09 8.08 6.24
N SER A 183 10.48 7.03 5.70
CA SER A 183 10.46 6.80 4.25
C SER A 183 9.73 7.91 3.49
N VAL A 184 8.64 8.45 4.04
CA VAL A 184 7.91 9.59 3.43
C VAL A 184 8.78 10.84 3.43
N SER A 185 9.46 11.14 4.53
CA SER A 185 10.37 12.29 4.61
C SER A 185 11.57 12.14 3.66
N ALA A 186 12.13 10.94 3.52
CA ALA A 186 13.20 10.66 2.57
C ALA A 186 12.73 10.86 1.11
N ALA A 187 11.52 10.39 0.78
CA ALA A 187 10.92 10.60 -0.54
C ALA A 187 10.70 12.10 -0.85
N ALA A 188 10.16 12.85 0.12
CA ALA A 188 9.99 14.29 -0.01
C ALA A 188 11.33 15.01 -0.17
N GLY A 189 12.37 14.60 0.57
CA GLY A 189 13.72 15.14 0.46
C GLY A 189 14.35 14.89 -0.92
N ALA A 190 14.15 13.69 -1.48
CA ALA A 190 14.60 13.38 -2.84
C ALA A 190 13.89 14.25 -3.89
N LEU A 191 12.57 14.44 -3.75
CA LEU A 191 11.77 15.31 -4.62
C LEU A 191 12.18 16.78 -4.48
N ALA A 192 12.42 17.26 -3.26
CA ALA A 192 12.85 18.62 -3.00
C ALA A 192 14.22 18.91 -3.64
N LYS A 193 15.16 17.99 -3.51
CA LYS A 193 16.48 18.08 -4.16
C LYS A 193 16.35 18.10 -5.69
N ALA A 194 15.57 17.20 -6.26
CA ALA A 194 15.36 17.12 -7.71
C ALA A 194 14.59 18.32 -8.27
N GLY A 195 13.64 18.86 -7.51
CA GLY A 195 12.78 19.97 -7.90
C GLY A 195 13.34 21.35 -7.57
N GLY A 196 14.31 21.45 -6.67
CA GLY A 196 14.86 22.73 -6.23
C GLY A 196 13.88 23.54 -5.34
N PHE A 197 13.09 22.87 -4.53
CA PHE A 197 12.22 23.46 -3.51
C PHE A 197 12.67 23.06 -2.10
N SER A 198 12.24 23.80 -1.08
CA SER A 198 12.48 23.48 0.32
C SER A 198 11.24 22.93 0.99
N TYR A 199 11.37 22.23 2.12
CA TYR A 199 10.21 21.76 2.86
C TYR A 199 10.44 21.74 4.38
N PHE A 200 9.35 21.93 5.11
CA PHE A 200 9.22 21.61 6.53
C PHE A 200 8.42 20.32 6.67
N SER A 201 8.68 19.52 7.69
CA SER A 201 7.98 18.25 7.87
C SER A 201 7.37 18.12 9.26
N GLU A 202 6.17 17.57 9.32
CA GLU A 202 5.50 17.15 10.54
C GLU A 202 4.88 15.77 10.36
N GLY A 203 5.28 14.85 11.22
CA GLY A 203 4.68 13.52 11.30
C GLY A 203 3.59 13.49 12.36
N PHE A 204 2.43 12.96 12.00
CA PHE A 204 1.33 12.69 12.92
C PHE A 204 1.32 11.23 13.33
N ILE A 205 0.58 10.90 14.39
CA ILE A 205 0.38 9.52 14.82
C ILE A 205 -0.25 8.72 13.68
N ASP A 206 0.23 7.51 13.45
CA ASP A 206 -0.30 6.63 12.39
C ASP A 206 -1.83 6.49 12.52
N HIS A 207 -2.52 6.55 11.38
CA HIS A 207 -3.98 6.56 11.30
C HIS A 207 -4.68 7.78 11.92
N ALA A 208 -4.02 8.95 11.99
CA ALA A 208 -4.73 10.17 12.37
C ALA A 208 -5.97 10.38 11.49
N GLY A 209 -7.08 10.68 12.13
CA GLY A 209 -8.38 10.84 11.47
C GLY A 209 -8.58 12.16 10.74
N TYR A 210 -7.61 13.06 10.75
CA TYR A 210 -7.65 14.39 10.12
C TYR A 210 -8.99 15.10 10.35
N ARG A 211 -9.43 15.22 11.62
CA ARG A 211 -10.66 15.96 11.95
C ARG A 211 -10.55 17.40 11.44
N GLU A 212 -11.67 18.03 11.14
CA GLU A 212 -11.70 19.37 10.55
C GLU A 212 -10.84 20.40 11.31
N ALA A 213 -10.92 20.40 12.64
CA ALA A 213 -10.11 21.29 13.47
C ALA A 213 -8.60 21.10 13.22
N MET A 214 -8.14 19.85 13.10
CA MET A 214 -6.77 19.50 12.80
C MET A 214 -6.37 19.95 11.38
N GLN A 215 -7.25 19.81 10.39
CA GLN A 215 -6.98 20.27 9.02
C GLN A 215 -6.84 21.79 8.96
N ARG A 216 -7.68 22.53 9.68
CA ARG A 216 -7.56 23.99 9.79
C ARG A 216 -6.29 24.42 10.54
N GLU A 217 -5.83 23.65 11.52
CA GLU A 217 -4.57 23.88 12.20
C GLU A 217 -3.36 23.63 11.28
N ILE A 218 -3.40 22.58 10.47
CA ILE A 218 -2.39 22.30 9.43
C ILE A 218 -2.26 23.50 8.48
N LEU A 219 -3.38 24.08 8.02
CA LEU A 219 -3.35 25.26 7.15
C LEU A 219 -2.75 26.47 7.83
N ARG A 220 -3.16 26.77 9.07
CA ARG A 220 -2.61 27.89 9.83
C ARG A 220 -1.10 27.74 10.02
N LYS A 221 -0.63 26.52 10.31
CA LYS A 221 0.78 26.22 10.45
C LYS A 221 1.53 26.33 9.13
N ALA A 222 0.98 25.81 8.04
CA ALA A 222 1.55 25.97 6.70
C ALA A 222 1.75 27.47 6.37
N ALA A 223 0.74 28.28 6.60
CA ALA A 223 0.80 29.73 6.39
C ALA A 223 1.86 30.41 7.28
N SER A 224 1.93 30.06 8.57
CA SER A 224 2.94 30.62 9.50
C SER A 224 4.38 30.26 9.12
N LEU A 225 4.57 29.11 8.47
CA LEU A 225 5.88 28.66 7.95
C LEU A 225 6.18 29.27 6.57
N GLY A 226 5.27 30.03 5.98
CA GLY A 226 5.38 30.58 4.64
C GLY A 226 5.43 29.47 3.58
N ALA A 227 4.69 28.39 3.79
CA ALA A 227 4.59 27.32 2.80
C ALA A 227 3.67 27.75 1.65
N ASP A 228 4.11 27.46 0.43
CA ASP A 228 3.35 27.74 -0.80
C ASP A 228 2.45 26.56 -1.19
N PHE A 229 2.69 25.37 -0.63
CA PHE A 229 1.94 24.16 -0.92
C PHE A 229 2.18 23.08 0.15
N ILE A 230 1.28 22.08 0.17
CA ILE A 230 1.39 20.93 1.06
C ILE A 230 1.75 19.68 0.26
N ILE A 231 2.65 18.87 0.81
CA ILE A 231 2.95 17.51 0.32
C ILE A 231 2.41 16.49 1.33
N THR A 232 1.81 15.43 0.84
CA THR A 232 1.32 14.32 1.67
C THR A 232 1.44 12.98 0.91
N THR A 233 0.96 11.91 1.53
CA THR A 233 0.80 10.61 0.86
C THR A 233 -0.59 10.49 0.24
N PHE A 234 -0.78 9.62 -0.77
CA PHE A 234 -2.13 9.31 -1.27
C PHE A 234 -3.03 8.75 -0.16
N LYS A 235 -2.47 7.99 0.77
CA LYS A 235 -3.19 7.44 1.92
C LYS A 235 -3.79 8.54 2.80
N ASP A 236 -3.11 9.64 2.93
CA ASP A 236 -3.56 10.74 3.76
C ASP A 236 -4.39 11.75 2.95
N ALA A 237 -4.04 11.99 1.69
CA ALA A 237 -4.76 12.91 0.80
C ALA A 237 -6.27 12.58 0.70
N VAL A 238 -6.63 11.29 0.67
CA VAL A 238 -8.04 10.87 0.61
C VAL A 238 -8.84 11.15 1.89
N LYS A 239 -8.16 11.47 2.99
CA LYS A 239 -8.80 11.85 4.27
C LYS A 239 -8.92 13.37 4.43
N LEU A 240 -8.26 14.13 3.56
CA LEU A 240 -8.25 15.58 3.60
C LEU A 240 -9.42 16.15 2.79
N ARG A 241 -10.12 17.09 3.36
CA ARG A 241 -11.26 17.76 2.73
C ARG A 241 -10.76 18.79 1.73
N ARG A 242 -11.11 18.65 0.46
CA ARG A 242 -10.66 19.52 -0.64
C ARG A 242 -11.08 20.98 -0.43
N ASP A 243 -12.29 21.21 0.11
CA ASP A 243 -12.82 22.55 0.40
C ASP A 243 -12.00 23.31 1.46
N ILE A 244 -11.40 22.60 2.41
CA ILE A 244 -10.52 23.21 3.41
C ILE A 244 -9.19 23.65 2.79
N PHE A 245 -8.68 22.92 1.80
CA PHE A 245 -7.39 23.16 1.15
C PHE A 245 -7.51 23.85 -0.21
N GLU A 246 -8.62 24.55 -0.48
CA GLU A 246 -8.88 25.17 -1.78
C GLU A 246 -7.82 26.22 -2.19
N GLU A 247 -7.36 27.01 -1.23
CA GLU A 247 -6.35 28.07 -1.45
C GLU A 247 -4.90 27.58 -1.30
N MET A 248 -4.69 26.39 -0.71
CA MET A 248 -3.38 25.81 -0.48
C MET A 248 -3.19 24.58 -1.37
N PRO A 249 -2.36 24.67 -2.44
CA PRO A 249 -2.13 23.52 -3.32
C PRO A 249 -1.69 22.28 -2.55
N LEU A 250 -2.39 21.16 -2.79
CA LEU A 250 -2.15 19.89 -2.14
C LEU A 250 -1.61 18.87 -3.15
N TYR A 251 -0.45 18.32 -2.87
CA TYR A 251 0.19 17.31 -3.69
C TYR A 251 0.39 16.01 -2.92
N ALA A 252 0.09 14.89 -3.55
CA ALA A 252 0.45 13.57 -3.03
C ALA A 252 1.78 13.10 -3.66
N ILE A 253 2.63 12.43 -2.89
CA ILE A 253 3.82 11.78 -3.41
C ILE A 253 3.39 10.68 -4.36
N LEU A 254 3.80 10.81 -5.61
CA LEU A 254 3.54 9.84 -6.67
C LEU A 254 4.61 8.76 -6.61
N SER A 255 4.21 7.55 -6.30
CA SER A 255 5.10 6.40 -6.22
C SER A 255 4.47 5.18 -6.88
N ASP A 256 5.29 4.37 -7.52
CA ASP A 256 4.90 3.07 -8.07
C ASP A 256 5.69 1.96 -7.38
N ALA A 257 5.07 0.81 -7.21
CA ALA A 257 5.76 -0.39 -6.81
C ALA A 257 6.36 -1.07 -8.05
N TRP A 258 7.58 -1.57 -7.92
CA TRP A 258 8.16 -2.48 -8.89
C TRP A 258 8.31 -3.86 -8.27
N ILE A 259 8.22 -4.89 -9.10
CA ILE A 259 8.48 -6.29 -8.72
C ILE A 259 9.50 -6.84 -9.70
N GLU A 260 10.61 -7.39 -9.20
CA GLU A 260 11.57 -8.09 -10.03
C GLU A 260 10.92 -9.40 -10.54
N ASN A 261 10.96 -9.61 -11.86
CA ASN A 261 10.26 -10.71 -12.51
C ASN A 261 8.74 -10.72 -12.29
N GLU A 262 8.09 -9.56 -12.48
CA GLU A 262 6.63 -9.40 -12.36
C GLU A 262 5.86 -10.42 -13.20
N SER A 263 6.33 -10.68 -14.44
CA SER A 263 5.73 -11.69 -15.32
C SER A 263 5.75 -13.10 -14.73
N GLY A 264 6.80 -13.45 -13.99
CA GLY A 264 6.91 -14.71 -13.27
C GLY A 264 5.85 -14.84 -12.19
N LEU A 265 5.66 -13.80 -11.37
CA LEU A 265 4.62 -13.77 -10.34
C LEU A 265 3.22 -13.86 -10.94
N VAL A 266 2.94 -13.08 -12.00
CA VAL A 266 1.64 -13.10 -12.68
C VAL A 266 1.34 -14.48 -13.26
N ASN A 267 2.33 -15.13 -13.87
CA ASN A 267 2.17 -16.49 -14.43
C ASN A 267 1.93 -17.53 -13.33
N GLU A 268 2.58 -17.41 -12.18
CA GLU A 268 2.35 -18.29 -11.04
C GLU A 268 0.91 -18.17 -10.52
N ILE A 269 0.41 -16.96 -10.36
CA ILE A 269 -0.97 -16.70 -9.95
C ILE A 269 -1.95 -17.26 -11.00
N LYS A 270 -1.72 -17.03 -12.29
CA LYS A 270 -2.56 -17.56 -13.37
C LYS A 270 -2.60 -19.08 -13.37
N LYS A 271 -1.45 -19.73 -13.25
CA LYS A 271 -1.36 -21.19 -13.20
C LYS A 271 -2.17 -21.78 -12.05
N LYS A 272 -2.10 -21.16 -10.86
CA LYS A 272 -2.90 -21.56 -9.69
C LYS A 272 -4.40 -21.38 -9.97
N TYR A 273 -4.80 -20.28 -10.58
CA TYR A 273 -6.18 -20.00 -10.97
C TYR A 273 -6.69 -21.04 -11.98
N GLU A 274 -5.94 -21.34 -13.02
CA GLU A 274 -6.32 -22.31 -14.06
C GLU A 274 -6.46 -23.72 -13.49
N THR A 275 -5.55 -24.12 -12.60
CA THR A 275 -5.60 -25.42 -11.92
C THR A 275 -6.87 -25.56 -11.09
N PHE A 276 -7.27 -24.51 -10.39
CA PHE A 276 -8.49 -24.48 -9.60
C PHE A 276 -9.75 -24.48 -10.49
N SER A 277 -9.78 -23.68 -11.55
CA SER A 277 -10.92 -23.57 -12.48
C SER A 277 -11.16 -24.86 -13.25
N ALA A 278 -10.13 -25.68 -13.46
CA ALA A 278 -10.22 -26.99 -14.09
C ALA A 278 -10.72 -28.11 -13.14
N GLY A 279 -11.17 -27.76 -11.91
CA GLY A 279 -11.65 -28.74 -10.94
C GLY A 279 -10.57 -29.67 -10.35
N LYS A 280 -9.28 -29.39 -10.60
CA LYS A 280 -8.17 -30.14 -9.99
C LYS A 280 -7.98 -29.61 -8.57
N SER A 281 -8.32 -30.44 -7.58
CA SER A 281 -8.09 -30.13 -6.17
C SER A 281 -6.58 -29.86 -5.96
N LEU A 282 -6.25 -28.67 -5.54
CA LEU A 282 -4.95 -28.39 -4.95
C LEU A 282 -4.97 -29.01 -3.55
N LYS A 283 -3.96 -29.84 -3.24
CA LYS A 283 -3.78 -30.49 -1.93
C LYS A 283 -3.64 -29.48 -0.82
#